data_3ae87b997707012ec3445deecf2b9709
#
_entry.id   3ae87b997707012ec3445deecf2b9709
#
_cell.length_a   1.000
_cell.length_b   1.000
_cell.length_c   1.000
_cell.angle_alpha   90.00
_cell.angle_beta   90.00
_cell.angle_gamma   90.00
#
_symmetry.space_group_name_H-M   'P 1'
#
loop_
_entity.id
_entity.type
_entity.pdbx_description
1 polymer ?
#
loop_
_entity_poly.entity_id
_entity_poly.type
_entity_poly.pdbx_seq_one_letter_code
_entity_poly.pdbx_strand_id
1 'polypeptide(L)'
;MPSSVDAPVEKRRAVRIFHTSDWHLGRQTADVDRTEDFRSFLTWLLGQISERRPDVLLIAGDIFDTTMPSSDAQRLYYDFLTKASQTALRAVVVTAGNHDSLRFLRAPEVLLSTIRTIVAGNTPETEAVVIRDAAGVPMLGIAAVPYLRDLILVIASFPL
;
A
#
# COMPACT_ATOMS: atom_id res chain seq x y z
N MET A 1 -33.16 -13.12 -37.49
CA MET A 1 -32.55 -12.42 -36.35
C MET A 1 -31.23 -13.08 -36.10
N PRO A 2 -30.06 -12.53 -36.52
CA PRO A 2 -28.77 -13.06 -36.12
C PRO A 2 -28.48 -12.53 -34.70
N SER A 3 -28.17 -13.47 -33.79
CA SER A 3 -27.77 -13.21 -32.41
C SER A 3 -26.38 -12.53 -32.37
N SER A 4 -26.36 -11.32 -31.82
CA SER A 4 -25.17 -10.56 -31.53
C SER A 4 -24.47 -11.12 -30.28
N VAL A 5 -23.65 -12.16 -30.42
CA VAL A 5 -22.76 -12.62 -29.35
C VAL A 5 -21.46 -13.06 -29.99
N ASP A 6 -20.55 -12.13 -30.19
CA ASP A 6 -19.10 -12.36 -30.25
C ASP A 6 -18.39 -11.02 -30.52
N ALA A 7 -18.46 -10.11 -29.56
CA ALA A 7 -17.46 -9.06 -29.51
C ALA A 7 -16.15 -9.73 -29.01
N PRO A 8 -15.01 -9.57 -29.69
CA PRO A 8 -13.75 -10.18 -29.26
C PRO A 8 -13.44 -9.66 -27.86
N VAL A 9 -13.27 -10.59 -26.92
CA VAL A 9 -12.75 -10.28 -25.59
C VAL A 9 -11.34 -9.70 -25.80
N GLU A 10 -11.24 -8.39 -25.74
CA GLU A 10 -9.98 -7.68 -25.86
C GLU A 10 -9.04 -8.26 -24.79
N LYS A 11 -7.93 -8.83 -25.22
CA LYS A 11 -6.97 -9.53 -24.35
C LYS A 11 -6.36 -8.51 -23.39
N ARG A 12 -6.98 -8.34 -22.20
CA ARG A 12 -6.50 -7.39 -21.19
C ARG A 12 -5.07 -7.73 -20.82
N ARG A 13 -4.20 -6.73 -20.82
CA ARG A 13 -2.82 -6.87 -20.34
C ARG A 13 -2.84 -7.37 -18.88
N ALA A 14 -2.01 -8.35 -18.56
CA ALA A 14 -1.84 -8.82 -17.18
C ALA A 14 -1.38 -7.67 -16.28
N VAL A 15 -2.03 -7.52 -15.12
CA VAL A 15 -1.64 -6.55 -14.10
C VAL A 15 -0.47 -7.10 -13.31
N ARG A 16 0.60 -6.32 -13.19
CA ARG A 16 1.77 -6.69 -12.40
C ARG A 16 1.70 -6.01 -11.04
N ILE A 17 1.78 -6.81 -9.98
CA ILE A 17 1.73 -6.35 -8.61
C ILE A 17 3.07 -6.66 -7.93
N PHE A 18 3.65 -5.67 -7.23
CA PHE A 18 4.68 -5.89 -6.24
C PHE A 18 4.04 -5.92 -4.87
N HIS A 19 4.45 -6.86 -4.04
CA HIS A 19 3.99 -7.01 -2.66
C HIS A 19 5.20 -7.03 -1.72
N THR A 20 5.13 -6.25 -0.66
CA THR A 20 6.12 -6.17 0.42
C THR A 20 5.43 -5.94 1.75
N SER A 21 6.07 -6.29 2.86
CA SER A 21 5.58 -6.12 4.24
C SER A 21 6.76 -6.03 5.21
N ASP A 22 6.47 -5.78 6.47
CA ASP A 22 7.40 -5.95 7.58
C ASP A 22 8.69 -5.14 7.45
N TRP A 23 8.56 -3.87 7.09
CA TRP A 23 9.72 -2.98 6.93
C TRP A 23 10.34 -2.62 8.28
N HIS A 24 9.51 -2.42 9.31
CA HIS A 24 9.92 -2.03 10.65
C HIS A 24 10.89 -0.84 10.66
N LEU A 25 10.58 0.21 9.90
CA LEU A 25 11.39 1.42 9.83
C LEU A 25 11.58 2.02 11.22
N GLY A 26 12.82 2.33 11.57
CA GLY A 26 13.18 2.85 12.88
C GLY A 26 13.55 1.78 13.90
N ARG A 27 13.51 0.48 13.54
CA ARG A 27 13.95 -0.60 14.40
C ARG A 27 15.43 -0.51 14.69
N GLN A 28 15.77 -0.64 15.97
CA GLN A 28 17.16 -0.76 16.44
C GLN A 28 17.47 -2.21 16.78
N THR A 29 18.69 -2.63 16.57
CA THR A 29 19.17 -3.97 16.96
C THR A 29 20.41 -3.80 17.82
N ALA A 30 20.32 -4.19 19.10
CA ALA A 30 21.43 -4.07 20.07
C ALA A 30 22.07 -2.65 20.08
N ASP A 31 21.21 -1.62 20.13
CA ASP A 31 21.58 -0.19 20.10
C ASP A 31 22.30 0.27 18.82
N VAL A 32 22.30 -0.54 17.77
CA VAL A 32 22.84 -0.15 16.46
C VAL A 32 21.74 0.51 15.64
N ASP A 33 22.01 1.72 15.16
CA ASP A 33 21.16 2.42 14.20
C ASP A 33 21.22 1.72 12.84
N ARG A 34 20.06 1.34 12.34
CA ARG A 34 19.89 0.65 11.05
C ARG A 34 19.33 1.55 9.94
N THR A 35 19.35 2.86 10.14
CA THR A 35 18.81 3.83 9.20
C THR A 35 19.38 3.66 7.79
N GLU A 36 20.67 3.39 7.65
CA GLU A 36 21.32 3.17 6.36
C GLU A 36 20.92 1.84 5.70
N ASP A 37 20.64 0.80 6.49
CA ASP A 37 20.11 -0.47 5.96
C ASP A 37 18.73 -0.26 5.35
N PHE A 38 17.85 0.47 6.05
CA PHE A 38 16.53 0.81 5.55
C PHE A 38 16.60 1.69 4.30
N ARG A 39 17.49 2.67 4.27
CA ARG A 39 17.71 3.53 3.09
C ARG A 39 18.17 2.70 1.89
N SER A 40 19.08 1.78 2.10
CA SER A 40 19.59 0.87 1.07
C SER A 40 18.50 -0.02 0.52
N PHE A 41 17.68 -0.63 1.40
CA PHE A 41 16.53 -1.44 1.03
C PHE A 41 15.51 -0.64 0.20
N LEU A 42 15.10 0.54 0.67
CA LEU A 42 14.12 1.37 -0.04
C LEU A 42 14.64 1.86 -1.39
N THR A 43 15.94 2.15 -1.49
CA THR A 43 16.59 2.52 -2.74
C THR A 43 16.61 1.34 -3.72
N TRP A 44 16.95 0.15 -3.24
CA TRP A 44 16.87 -1.08 -4.05
C TRP A 44 15.44 -1.34 -4.54
N LEU A 45 14.44 -1.22 -3.65
CA LEU A 45 13.04 -1.44 -4.03
C LEU A 45 12.57 -0.45 -5.11
N LEU A 46 12.96 0.84 -5.02
CA LEU A 46 12.70 1.82 -6.07
C LEU A 46 13.36 1.45 -7.40
N GLY A 47 14.58 0.92 -7.35
CA GLY A 47 15.26 0.38 -8.54
C GLY A 47 14.47 -0.76 -9.17
N GLN A 48 13.98 -1.72 -8.37
CA GLN A 48 13.16 -2.83 -8.86
C GLN A 48 11.81 -2.34 -9.46
N ILE A 49 11.19 -1.33 -8.85
CA ILE A 49 9.97 -0.72 -9.39
C ILE A 49 10.24 -0.06 -10.75
N SER A 50 11.34 0.67 -10.88
CA SER A 50 11.70 1.36 -12.12
C SER A 50 12.05 0.38 -13.25
N GLU A 51 12.77 -0.70 -12.94
CA GLU A 51 13.17 -1.75 -13.90
C GLU A 51 11.99 -2.58 -14.37
N ARG A 52 11.21 -3.11 -13.41
CA ARG A 52 10.17 -4.10 -13.69
C ARG A 52 8.80 -3.49 -13.98
N ARG A 53 8.62 -2.22 -13.70
CA ARG A 53 7.41 -1.43 -13.96
C ARG A 53 6.12 -2.13 -13.52
N PRO A 54 5.95 -2.44 -12.22
CA PRO A 54 4.68 -2.94 -11.73
C PRO A 54 3.59 -1.88 -11.88
N ASP A 55 2.34 -2.32 -11.98
CA ASP A 55 1.19 -1.43 -12.00
C ASP A 55 0.85 -0.94 -10.58
N VAL A 56 1.01 -1.81 -9.59
CA VAL A 56 0.65 -1.52 -8.19
C VAL A 56 1.73 -2.04 -7.25
N LEU A 57 2.01 -1.25 -6.21
CA LEU A 57 2.78 -1.67 -5.04
C LEU A 57 1.83 -1.88 -3.87
N LEU A 58 1.85 -3.06 -3.27
CA LEU A 58 1.16 -3.36 -2.01
C LEU A 58 2.17 -3.38 -0.87
N ILE A 59 1.91 -2.60 0.19
CA ILE A 59 2.69 -2.58 1.43
C ILE A 59 1.77 -3.10 2.54
N ALA A 60 1.98 -4.37 2.92
CA ALA A 60 1.04 -5.10 3.76
C ALA A 60 1.47 -5.13 5.23
N GLY A 61 1.46 -3.95 5.86
CA GLY A 61 1.64 -3.79 7.29
C GLY A 61 3.08 -3.77 7.79
N ASP A 62 3.20 -3.42 9.06
CA ASP A 62 4.43 -3.26 9.84
C ASP A 62 5.46 -2.39 9.12
N ILE A 63 4.97 -1.21 8.68
CA ILE A 63 5.79 -0.20 8.02
C ILE A 63 6.79 0.38 9.03
N PHE A 64 6.31 0.70 10.22
CA PHE A 64 7.11 1.21 11.32
C PHE A 64 7.28 0.17 12.43
N ASP A 65 8.36 0.29 13.19
CA ASP A 65 8.61 -0.60 14.32
C ASP A 65 7.71 -0.29 15.54
N THR A 66 7.17 0.92 15.59
CA THR A 66 6.30 1.39 16.67
C THR A 66 5.14 2.25 16.17
N THR A 67 4.08 2.35 16.97
CA THR A 67 2.91 3.20 16.67
C THR A 67 3.22 4.71 16.63
N MET A 68 4.36 5.12 17.20
CA MET A 68 4.87 6.51 17.17
C MET A 68 6.30 6.51 16.60
N PRO A 69 6.44 6.46 15.27
CA PRO A 69 7.76 6.37 14.64
C PRO A 69 8.59 7.64 14.81
N SER A 70 9.90 7.47 14.85
CA SER A 70 10.85 8.60 14.87
C SER A 70 10.72 9.47 13.61
N SER A 71 11.16 10.72 13.68
CA SER A 71 11.16 11.63 12.53
C SER A 71 11.98 11.09 11.35
N ASP A 72 13.06 10.36 11.62
CA ASP A 72 13.90 9.77 10.57
C ASP A 72 13.21 8.59 9.88
N ALA A 73 12.51 7.73 10.64
CA ALA A 73 11.69 6.67 10.07
C ALA A 73 10.55 7.23 9.20
N GLN A 74 9.87 8.28 9.69
CA GLN A 74 8.85 8.98 8.92
C GLN A 74 9.39 9.56 7.62
N ARG A 75 10.57 10.22 7.69
CA ARG A 75 11.23 10.80 6.52
C ARG A 75 11.55 9.74 5.48
N LEU A 76 12.11 8.59 5.88
CA LEU A 76 12.39 7.48 4.97
C LEU A 76 11.12 7.01 4.24
N TYR A 77 10.02 6.84 4.98
CA TYR A 77 8.75 6.41 4.42
C TYR A 77 8.19 7.40 3.40
N TYR A 78 8.07 8.67 3.76
CA TYR A 78 7.49 9.68 2.87
C TYR A 78 8.38 10.02 1.67
N ASP A 79 9.70 10.00 1.84
CA ASP A 79 10.65 10.12 0.74
C ASP A 79 10.50 8.97 -0.25
N PHE A 80 10.34 7.74 0.24
CA PHE A 80 10.10 6.58 -0.60
C PHE A 80 8.79 6.73 -1.38
N LEU A 81 7.67 7.05 -0.72
CA LEU A 81 6.37 7.22 -1.39
C LEU A 81 6.42 8.30 -2.46
N THR A 82 7.07 9.43 -2.16
CA THR A 82 7.25 10.53 -3.10
C THR A 82 8.01 10.07 -4.34
N LYS A 83 9.14 9.36 -4.16
CA LYS A 83 9.92 8.82 -5.28
C LYS A 83 9.16 7.73 -6.06
N ALA A 84 8.43 6.86 -5.36
CA ALA A 84 7.59 5.84 -5.98
C ALA A 84 6.50 6.46 -6.86
N SER A 85 5.92 7.58 -6.45
CA SER A 85 4.91 8.29 -7.25
C SER A 85 5.45 8.87 -8.57
N GLN A 86 6.77 9.04 -8.69
CA GLN A 86 7.44 9.52 -9.91
C GLN A 86 7.72 8.37 -10.91
N THR A 87 7.43 7.13 -10.52
CA THR A 87 7.59 5.95 -11.38
C THR A 87 6.32 5.68 -12.20
N ALA A 88 6.32 4.55 -12.93
CA ALA A 88 5.16 4.10 -13.71
C ALA A 88 4.04 3.47 -12.85
N LEU A 89 4.17 3.41 -11.53
CA LEU A 89 3.13 2.91 -10.62
C LEU A 89 1.83 3.69 -10.79
N ARG A 90 0.73 2.97 -10.86
CA ARG A 90 -0.63 3.54 -10.87
C ARG A 90 -1.11 3.86 -9.47
N ALA A 91 -0.74 3.01 -8.50
CA ALA A 91 -1.05 3.22 -7.10
C ALA A 91 -0.06 2.50 -6.18
N VAL A 92 0.08 3.06 -4.99
CA VAL A 92 0.61 2.38 -3.80
C VAL A 92 -0.56 2.15 -2.85
N VAL A 93 -0.78 0.91 -2.42
CA VAL A 93 -1.81 0.56 -1.45
C VAL A 93 -1.13 0.07 -0.18
N VAL A 94 -1.47 0.68 0.93
CA VAL A 94 -0.85 0.46 2.24
C VAL A 94 -1.91 -0.04 3.21
N THR A 95 -1.63 -1.11 3.94
CA THR A 95 -2.42 -1.52 5.11
C THR A 95 -1.60 -1.36 6.38
N ALA A 96 -2.24 -1.17 7.51
CA ALA A 96 -1.57 -1.15 8.80
C ALA A 96 -1.36 -2.58 9.33
N GLY A 97 -0.18 -2.86 9.88
CA GLY A 97 0.13 -4.05 10.65
C GLY A 97 -0.14 -3.85 12.16
N ASN A 98 0.32 -4.80 12.98
CA ASN A 98 0.11 -4.72 14.43
C ASN A 98 1.02 -3.70 15.12
N HIS A 99 2.17 -3.36 14.54
CA HIS A 99 3.09 -2.32 15.02
C HIS A 99 2.65 -0.92 14.58
N ASP A 100 1.84 -0.80 13.55
CA ASP A 100 1.44 0.49 13.00
C ASP A 100 0.26 1.12 13.75
N SER A 101 0.16 2.42 13.63
CA SER A 101 -1.06 3.18 13.93
C SER A 101 -1.75 3.55 12.62
N LEU A 102 -2.89 2.92 12.32
CA LEU A 102 -3.69 3.25 11.13
C LEU A 102 -4.06 4.74 11.11
N ARG A 103 -4.40 5.31 12.27
CA ARG A 103 -4.68 6.74 12.41
C ARG A 103 -3.48 7.61 12.02
N PHE A 104 -2.28 7.21 12.41
CA PHE A 104 -1.05 7.91 12.04
C PHE A 104 -0.79 7.82 10.54
N LEU A 105 -0.86 6.62 9.96
CA LEU A 105 -0.64 6.40 8.52
C LEU A 105 -1.64 7.19 7.66
N ARG A 106 -2.89 7.34 8.12
CA ARG A 106 -3.95 8.08 7.42
C ARG A 106 -3.91 9.58 7.65
N ALA A 107 -3.23 10.07 8.69
CA ALA A 107 -3.25 11.49 9.02
C ALA A 107 -2.99 12.43 7.82
N PRO A 108 -2.02 12.16 6.92
CA PRO A 108 -1.78 12.96 5.73
C PRO A 108 -2.56 12.49 4.48
N GLU A 109 -3.76 11.89 4.62
CA GLU A 109 -4.52 11.25 3.53
C GLU A 109 -4.68 12.15 2.29
N VAL A 110 -4.97 13.44 2.50
CA VAL A 110 -5.11 14.41 1.40
C VAL A 110 -3.81 14.53 0.60
N LEU A 111 -2.67 14.58 1.28
CA LEU A 111 -1.36 14.64 0.61
C LEU A 111 -1.02 13.31 -0.06
N LEU A 112 -1.29 12.18 0.60
CA LEU A 112 -1.04 10.85 0.05
C LEU A 112 -1.82 10.60 -1.23
N SER A 113 -3.05 11.09 -1.32
CA SER A 113 -3.88 10.98 -2.54
C SER A 113 -3.23 11.67 -3.75
N THR A 114 -2.54 12.80 -3.55
CA THR A 114 -1.84 13.52 -4.63
C THR A 114 -0.68 12.73 -5.21
N ILE A 115 -0.09 11.83 -4.42
CA ILE A 115 0.98 10.93 -4.83
C ILE A 115 0.48 9.49 -5.07
N ARG A 116 -0.82 9.32 -5.33
CA ARG A 116 -1.46 8.03 -5.68
C ARG A 116 -1.23 6.95 -4.63
N THR A 117 -1.13 7.34 -3.36
CA THR A 117 -1.01 6.43 -2.22
C THR A 117 -2.34 6.36 -1.47
N ILE A 118 -2.82 5.15 -1.25
CA ILE A 118 -4.08 4.83 -0.56
C ILE A 118 -3.72 4.05 0.70
N VAL A 119 -4.08 4.58 1.87
CA VAL A 119 -3.99 3.85 3.13
C VAL A 119 -5.34 3.19 3.37
N ALA A 120 -5.39 1.88 3.20
CA ALA A 120 -6.60 1.08 3.26
C ALA A 120 -6.94 0.61 4.67
N GLY A 121 -8.22 0.37 4.91
CA GLY A 121 -8.77 -0.14 6.16
C GLY A 121 -9.59 0.90 6.92
N ASN A 122 -10.42 0.43 7.83
CA ASN A 122 -11.28 1.20 8.73
C ASN A 122 -12.62 1.72 8.15
N THR A 123 -12.82 1.69 6.85
CA THR A 123 -14.14 1.93 6.23
C THR A 123 -14.34 0.99 5.04
N PRO A 124 -15.61 0.62 4.69
CA PRO A 124 -15.87 -0.23 3.55
C PRO A 124 -15.27 0.30 2.24
N GLU A 125 -15.24 1.63 2.06
CA GLU A 125 -14.71 2.27 0.86
C GLU A 125 -13.18 2.13 0.74
N THR A 126 -12.47 2.01 1.87
CA THR A 126 -11.02 1.83 1.88
C THR A 126 -10.58 0.38 2.00
N GLU A 127 -11.49 -0.54 2.37
CA GLU A 127 -11.21 -1.98 2.35
C GLU A 127 -11.26 -2.56 0.94
N ALA A 128 -12.11 -2.00 0.06
CA ALA A 128 -12.26 -2.42 -1.33
C ALA A 128 -11.67 -1.35 -2.27
N VAL A 129 -10.38 -1.42 -2.53
CA VAL A 129 -9.67 -0.50 -3.41
C VAL A 129 -9.77 -0.96 -4.86
N VAL A 130 -10.31 -0.12 -5.74
CA VAL A 130 -10.40 -0.40 -7.19
C VAL A 130 -9.37 0.44 -7.94
N ILE A 131 -8.39 -0.23 -8.53
CA ILE A 131 -7.42 0.40 -9.41
C ILE A 131 -7.97 0.44 -10.83
N ARG A 132 -7.85 1.60 -11.47
CA ARG A 132 -8.36 1.86 -12.82
C ARG A 132 -7.21 2.17 -13.78
N ASP A 133 -7.44 1.91 -15.06
CA ASP A 133 -6.54 2.34 -16.12
C ASP A 133 -6.66 3.85 -16.43
N ALA A 134 -5.92 4.32 -17.43
CA ALA A 134 -5.95 5.73 -17.83
C ALA A 134 -7.30 6.16 -18.45
N ALA A 135 -8.10 5.21 -18.93
CA ALA A 135 -9.46 5.43 -19.45
C ALA A 135 -10.54 5.35 -18.34
N GLY A 136 -10.13 5.11 -17.07
CA GLY A 136 -11.05 4.97 -15.96
C GLY A 136 -11.67 3.57 -15.82
N VAL A 137 -11.26 2.60 -16.66
CA VAL A 137 -11.80 1.24 -16.62
C VAL A 137 -11.18 0.46 -15.45
N PRO A 138 -11.98 -0.25 -14.63
CA PRO A 138 -11.47 -1.10 -13.56
C PRO A 138 -10.53 -2.19 -14.11
N MET A 139 -9.34 -2.29 -13.56
CA MET A 139 -8.36 -3.31 -13.94
C MET A 139 -7.97 -4.24 -12.80
N LEU A 140 -8.12 -3.82 -11.54
CA LEU A 140 -7.79 -4.61 -10.37
C LEU A 140 -8.67 -4.19 -9.19
N GLY A 141 -9.27 -5.17 -8.50
CA GLY A 141 -9.89 -5.00 -7.19
C GLY A 141 -8.98 -5.57 -6.11
N ILE A 142 -8.77 -4.82 -5.04
CA ILE A 142 -7.93 -5.21 -3.89
C ILE A 142 -8.80 -5.15 -2.64
N ALA A 143 -9.00 -6.30 -1.98
CA ALA A 143 -9.53 -6.33 -0.62
C ALA A 143 -8.37 -6.13 0.35
N ALA A 144 -8.25 -4.92 0.88
CA ALA A 144 -7.12 -4.51 1.71
C ALA A 144 -7.54 -4.50 3.19
N VAL A 145 -7.35 -5.65 3.86
CA VAL A 145 -7.72 -5.84 5.27
C VAL A 145 -6.51 -5.53 6.14
N PRO A 146 -6.59 -4.51 7.03
CA PRO A 146 -5.51 -4.21 7.97
C PRO A 146 -5.48 -5.25 9.10
N TYR A 147 -4.46 -5.18 9.96
CA TYR A 147 -4.42 -5.97 11.18
C TYR A 147 -5.67 -5.66 12.04
N LEU A 148 -6.44 -6.70 12.33
CA LEU A 148 -7.65 -6.61 13.16
C LEU A 148 -7.29 -6.95 14.60
N ARG A 149 -7.52 -6.01 15.52
CA ARG A 149 -7.38 -6.27 16.96
C ARG A 149 -8.58 -7.04 17.47
N ASP A 150 -8.40 -7.91 18.46
CA ASP A 150 -9.44 -8.77 19.02
C ASP A 150 -10.72 -8.02 19.42
N LEU A 151 -10.58 -6.80 19.92
CA LEU A 151 -11.72 -5.96 20.29
C LEU A 151 -12.65 -5.64 19.10
N ILE A 152 -12.12 -5.48 17.91
CA ILE A 152 -12.89 -5.21 16.69
C ILE A 152 -13.66 -6.47 16.27
N LEU A 153 -13.02 -7.62 16.36
CA LEU A 153 -13.66 -8.91 16.04
C LEU A 153 -14.82 -9.25 16.97
N VAL A 154 -14.68 -8.93 18.26
CA VAL A 154 -15.75 -9.16 19.26
C VAL A 154 -16.96 -8.27 18.96
N ILE A 155 -16.79 -6.99 18.64
CA ILE A 155 -17.90 -6.08 18.33
C ILE A 155 -18.65 -6.53 17.07
N ALA A 156 -17.94 -7.00 16.03
CA ALA A 156 -18.55 -7.49 14.81
C ALA A 156 -19.33 -8.81 14.98
N SER A 157 -19.08 -9.54 16.08
CA SER A 157 -19.71 -10.84 16.36
C SER A 157 -21.02 -10.76 17.14
N PHE A 158 -21.41 -9.58 17.63
CA PHE A 158 -22.68 -9.36 18.30
C PHE A 158 -23.70 -8.73 17.34
N PRO A 159 -24.68 -9.49 16.80
CA PRO A 159 -25.81 -8.87 16.11
C PRO A 159 -26.62 -8.06 17.15
N LEU A 160 -26.88 -6.81 16.82
CA LEU A 160 -27.83 -5.94 17.54
C LEU A 160 -29.26 -6.41 17.32
#